data_0c085f250d2aa10adf0de65b48440a7f
#
_entry.id   0c085f250d2aa10adf0de65b48440a7f
#
_cell.length_a   1.000
_cell.length_b   1.000
_cell.length_c   1.000
_cell.angle_alpha   90.00
_cell.angle_beta   90.00
_cell.angle_gamma   90.00
#
_symmetry.space_group_name_H-M   'P 1'
#
loop_
_entity.id
_entity.type
_entity.pdbx_description
1 polymer ?
#
loop_
_entity_poly.entity_id
_entity_poly.type
_entity_poly.pdbx_seq_one_letter_code
_entity_poly.pdbx_strand_id
1 'polypeptide(L)'
;MTMPGGRTSFDVTGEPLKVQMETFLDEHRAALHGCLDGLTEEQARRRLVPSDTTLLGLVKHVSYAERVWFGEAVTGRPRTEMGLPPKAADAFTLTVADTIESVRGAHDDACAASRRATAGLNLDDVLSGHWLGPLPLRWVYLHALREFAQHCGHADILREQILSGRSTAAGGPR
;
A
#
# COMPACT_ATOMS: atom_id res chain seq x y z
N MET A 1 8.25 6.80 -13.37
CA MET A 1 9.48 6.26 -12.73
C MET A 1 9.50 4.77 -13.02
N THR A 2 10.38 4.33 -13.95
CA THR A 2 10.41 2.95 -14.47
C THR A 2 11.16 2.07 -13.47
N MET A 3 10.52 0.99 -13.02
CA MET A 3 11.19 -0.03 -12.20
C MET A 3 12.32 -0.67 -13.02
N PRO A 4 13.53 -0.88 -12.49
CA PRO A 4 14.60 -1.57 -13.20
C PRO A 4 14.23 -3.05 -13.38
N GLY A 5 13.83 -3.44 -14.60
CA GLY A 5 13.69 -4.83 -15.03
C GLY A 5 12.36 -5.54 -14.76
N GLY A 6 11.31 -4.87 -14.25
CA GLY A 6 9.99 -5.45 -14.05
C GLY A 6 9.07 -5.25 -15.27
N ARG A 7 8.15 -6.22 -15.52
CA ARG A 7 7.06 -6.04 -16.49
C ARG A 7 6.14 -4.93 -16.05
N THR A 8 5.68 -4.12 -16.99
CA THR A 8 4.68 -3.06 -16.77
C THR A 8 3.29 -3.52 -17.19
N SER A 9 2.26 -2.77 -16.81
CA SER A 9 0.89 -3.00 -17.26
C SER A 9 0.75 -2.96 -18.78
N PHE A 10 1.59 -2.19 -19.48
CA PHE A 10 1.64 -2.15 -20.96
C PHE A 10 2.21 -3.44 -21.58
N ASP A 11 3.04 -4.18 -20.85
CA ASP A 11 3.68 -5.39 -21.34
C ASP A 11 2.78 -6.65 -21.19
N VAL A 12 1.63 -6.51 -20.52
CA VAL A 12 0.76 -7.63 -20.17
C VAL A 12 -0.63 -7.56 -20.79
N THR A 13 -0.84 -6.70 -21.78
CA THR A 13 -2.16 -6.46 -22.40
C THR A 13 -2.81 -7.72 -23.01
N GLY A 14 -2.04 -8.69 -23.44
CA GLY A 14 -2.49 -9.98 -23.98
C GLY A 14 -2.41 -11.15 -23.01
N GLU A 15 -1.98 -10.92 -21.77
CA GLU A 15 -1.85 -11.98 -20.76
C GLU A 15 -3.20 -12.30 -20.08
N PRO A 16 -3.31 -13.46 -19.39
CA PRO A 16 -4.48 -13.77 -18.58
C PRO A 16 -4.81 -12.66 -17.58
N LEU A 17 -6.11 -12.41 -17.33
CA LEU A 17 -6.60 -11.31 -16.51
C LEU A 17 -5.95 -11.27 -15.11
N LYS A 18 -5.67 -12.44 -14.50
CA LYS A 18 -4.98 -12.49 -13.19
C LYS A 18 -3.59 -11.86 -13.28
N VAL A 19 -2.83 -12.18 -14.33
CA VAL A 19 -1.48 -11.62 -14.55
C VAL A 19 -1.56 -10.10 -14.75
N GLN A 20 -2.56 -9.63 -15.49
CA GLN A 20 -2.79 -8.18 -15.67
C GLN A 20 -3.06 -7.52 -14.32
N MET A 21 -4.01 -8.03 -13.52
CA MET A 21 -4.36 -7.49 -12.20
C MET A 21 -3.15 -7.48 -11.24
N GLU A 22 -2.36 -8.55 -11.22
CA GLU A 22 -1.16 -8.65 -10.40
C GLU A 22 -0.11 -7.60 -10.82
N THR A 23 0.09 -7.39 -12.12
CA THR A 23 1.03 -6.39 -12.63
C THR A 23 0.58 -4.96 -12.29
N PHE A 24 -0.68 -4.61 -12.50
CA PHE A 24 -1.22 -3.31 -12.09
C PHE A 24 -1.06 -3.07 -10.58
N LEU A 25 -1.34 -4.10 -9.78
CA LEU A 25 -1.20 -4.00 -8.33
C LEU A 25 0.26 -3.81 -7.92
N ASP A 26 1.19 -4.50 -8.58
CA ASP A 26 2.62 -4.37 -8.31
C ASP A 26 3.16 -2.99 -8.69
N GLU A 27 2.65 -2.34 -9.74
CA GLU A 27 2.96 -0.94 -10.05
C GLU A 27 2.53 0.01 -8.92
N HIS A 28 1.32 -0.16 -8.36
CA HIS A 28 0.86 0.64 -7.22
C HIS A 28 1.69 0.38 -5.96
N ARG A 29 2.03 -0.88 -5.67
CA ARG A 29 2.91 -1.26 -4.55
C ARG A 29 4.27 -0.58 -4.66
N ALA A 30 4.86 -0.60 -5.85
CA ALA A 30 6.13 0.05 -6.11
C ALA A 30 6.06 1.59 -5.98
N ALA A 31 4.98 2.21 -6.45
CA ALA A 31 4.74 3.64 -6.30
C ALA A 31 4.62 4.04 -4.82
N LEU A 32 3.85 3.29 -4.03
CA LEU A 32 3.67 3.52 -2.60
C LEU A 32 4.97 3.30 -1.81
N HIS A 33 5.74 2.26 -2.14
CA HIS A 33 7.05 2.04 -1.54
C HIS A 33 8.01 3.20 -1.87
N GLY A 34 8.05 3.64 -3.13
CA GLY A 34 8.94 4.69 -3.61
C GLY A 34 8.54 6.11 -3.19
N CYS A 35 7.31 6.33 -2.71
CA CYS A 35 6.88 7.67 -2.30
C CYS A 35 7.68 8.24 -1.11
N LEU A 36 8.38 7.39 -0.35
CA LEU A 36 9.24 7.75 0.77
C LEU A 36 10.70 8.03 0.36
N ASP A 37 11.07 7.84 -0.92
CA ASP A 37 12.46 7.99 -1.39
C ASP A 37 13.02 9.40 -1.15
N GLY A 38 14.19 9.45 -0.52
CA GLY A 38 14.93 10.69 -0.28
C GLY A 38 14.30 11.63 0.75
N LEU A 39 13.27 11.19 1.49
CA LEU A 39 12.69 11.92 2.60
C LEU A 39 13.41 11.63 3.91
N THR A 40 13.44 12.62 4.81
CA THR A 40 13.82 12.41 6.20
C THR A 40 12.64 11.85 6.99
N GLU A 41 12.92 11.25 8.16
CA GLU A 41 11.88 10.78 9.10
C GLU A 41 10.89 11.88 9.47
N GLU A 42 11.38 13.08 9.74
CA GLU A 42 10.55 14.25 10.05
C GLU A 42 9.62 14.60 8.89
N GLN A 43 10.12 14.59 7.66
CA GLN A 43 9.33 14.88 6.46
C GLN A 43 8.26 13.82 6.21
N ALA A 44 8.58 12.53 6.34
CA ALA A 44 7.65 11.44 6.14
C ALA A 44 6.51 11.42 7.18
N ARG A 45 6.76 11.95 8.38
CA ARG A 45 5.80 12.08 9.49
C ARG A 45 5.04 13.41 9.50
N ARG A 46 5.33 14.33 8.58
CA ARG A 46 4.70 15.66 8.57
C ARG A 46 3.22 15.58 8.29
N ARG A 47 2.41 16.19 9.15
CA ARG A 47 0.95 16.35 8.95
C ARG A 47 0.70 17.56 8.06
N LEU A 48 0.09 17.33 6.91
CA LEU A 48 -0.23 18.37 5.93
C LEU A 48 -1.74 18.50 5.68
N VAL A 49 -2.52 17.65 6.34
CA VAL A 49 -3.97 17.62 6.28
C VAL A 49 -4.56 17.52 7.70
N PRO A 50 -5.85 17.89 7.92
CA PRO A 50 -6.46 17.87 9.26
C PRO A 50 -6.56 16.46 9.87
N SER A 51 -6.62 15.41 9.05
CA SER A 51 -6.61 14.02 9.52
C SER A 51 -5.23 13.59 10.02
N ASP A 52 -5.14 12.38 10.60
CA ASP A 52 -3.88 11.79 11.04
C ASP A 52 -3.02 11.24 9.88
N THR A 53 -3.45 11.47 8.64
CA THR A 53 -2.74 11.01 7.45
C THR A 53 -1.42 11.73 7.29
N THR A 54 -0.33 10.96 7.34
CA THR A 54 1.03 11.35 6.95
C THR A 54 1.49 10.44 5.83
N LEU A 55 2.54 10.79 5.11
CA LEU A 55 3.04 9.93 4.04
C LEU A 55 3.52 8.58 4.57
N LEU A 56 4.22 8.56 5.72
CA LEU A 56 4.64 7.32 6.38
C LEU A 56 3.45 6.49 6.88
N GLY A 57 2.45 7.15 7.49
CA GLY A 57 1.22 6.51 7.96
C GLY A 57 0.40 5.91 6.82
N LEU A 58 0.43 6.53 5.63
CA LEU A 58 -0.23 6.03 4.44
C LEU A 58 0.39 4.69 3.97
N VAL A 59 1.71 4.59 3.90
CA VAL A 59 2.40 3.34 3.52
C VAL A 59 2.15 2.24 4.58
N LYS A 60 2.14 2.60 5.87
CA LYS A 60 1.76 1.69 6.95
C LYS A 60 0.33 1.17 6.79
N HIS A 61 -0.61 2.06 6.46
CA HIS A 61 -2.01 1.68 6.22
C HIS A 61 -2.16 0.75 5.02
N VAL A 62 -1.45 0.99 3.93
CA VAL A 62 -1.50 0.10 2.76
C VAL A 62 -0.94 -1.29 3.08
N SER A 63 0.10 -1.37 3.91
CA SER A 63 0.62 -2.66 4.40
C SER A 63 -0.43 -3.41 5.25
N TYR A 64 -1.22 -2.69 6.04
CA TYR A 64 -2.37 -3.25 6.73
C TYR A 64 -3.43 -3.77 5.74
N ALA A 65 -3.79 -2.98 4.72
CA ALA A 65 -4.77 -3.37 3.71
C ALA A 65 -4.34 -4.65 2.96
N GLU A 66 -3.06 -4.78 2.59
CA GLU A 66 -2.49 -6.00 2.02
C GLU A 66 -2.75 -7.23 2.90
N ARG A 67 -2.44 -7.11 4.18
CA ARG A 67 -2.59 -8.21 5.13
C ARG A 67 -4.04 -8.57 5.42
N VAL A 68 -4.96 -7.61 5.36
CA VAL A 68 -6.40 -7.85 5.51
C VAL A 68 -6.97 -8.50 4.25
N TRP A 69 -6.73 -7.91 3.08
CA TRP A 69 -7.39 -8.37 1.84
C TRP A 69 -6.79 -9.64 1.26
N PHE A 70 -5.48 -9.86 1.41
CA PHE A 70 -4.80 -11.06 0.92
C PHE A 70 -4.35 -12.02 2.04
N GLY A 71 -4.30 -11.58 3.28
CA GLY A 71 -3.97 -12.41 4.42
C GLY A 71 -5.22 -12.95 5.11
N GLU A 72 -6.00 -12.10 5.79
CA GLU A 72 -7.20 -12.50 6.53
C GLU A 72 -8.23 -13.16 5.60
N ALA A 73 -8.52 -12.56 4.44
CA ALA A 73 -9.51 -13.09 3.51
C ALA A 73 -9.16 -14.48 2.95
N VAL A 74 -7.87 -14.71 2.64
CA VAL A 74 -7.41 -16.00 2.08
C VAL A 74 -7.28 -17.06 3.16
N THR A 75 -6.70 -16.73 4.31
CA THR A 75 -6.34 -17.72 5.33
C THR A 75 -7.42 -17.95 6.37
N GLY A 76 -8.38 -17.04 6.50
CA GLY A 76 -9.39 -17.04 7.58
C GLY A 76 -8.81 -16.68 8.95
N ARG A 77 -7.53 -16.35 9.05
CA ARG A 77 -6.90 -15.95 10.31
C ARG A 77 -7.29 -14.51 10.64
N PRO A 78 -7.93 -14.25 11.78
CA PRO A 78 -8.36 -12.90 12.16
C PRO A 78 -7.18 -11.90 12.20
N ARG A 79 -7.42 -10.67 11.76
CA ARG A 79 -6.40 -9.60 11.77
C ARG A 79 -5.77 -9.35 13.12
N THR A 80 -6.53 -9.50 14.20
CA THR A 80 -6.03 -9.35 15.57
C THR A 80 -5.01 -10.41 15.95
N GLU A 81 -5.17 -11.66 15.47
CA GLU A 81 -4.18 -12.73 15.66
C GLU A 81 -2.93 -12.53 14.78
N MET A 82 -3.04 -11.71 13.74
CA MET A 82 -1.90 -11.27 12.91
C MET A 82 -1.20 -10.03 13.48
N GLY A 83 -1.62 -9.54 14.66
CA GLY A 83 -1.07 -8.34 15.28
C GLY A 83 -1.50 -7.05 14.59
N LEU A 84 -2.60 -7.06 13.85
CA LEU A 84 -3.14 -5.88 13.17
C LEU A 84 -4.21 -5.21 14.01
N PRO A 85 -4.34 -3.87 13.91
CA PRO A 85 -5.41 -3.16 14.58
C PRO A 85 -6.79 -3.61 14.05
N PRO A 86 -7.83 -3.60 14.91
CA PRO A 86 -9.17 -4.03 14.51
C PRO A 86 -9.81 -3.07 13.49
N LYS A 87 -9.45 -1.81 13.50
CA LYS A 87 -9.99 -0.78 12.61
C LYS A 87 -8.94 -0.29 11.63
N ALA A 88 -9.31 -0.14 10.36
CA ALA A 88 -8.43 0.37 9.32
C ALA A 88 -7.91 1.79 9.60
N ALA A 89 -8.72 2.64 10.25
CA ALA A 89 -8.31 3.99 10.64
C ALA A 89 -7.12 3.99 11.61
N ASP A 90 -7.04 3.01 12.51
CA ASP A 90 -5.96 2.92 13.48
C ASP A 90 -4.61 2.56 12.83
N ALA A 91 -4.64 2.01 11.60
CA ALA A 91 -3.43 1.66 10.85
C ALA A 91 -2.65 2.88 10.33
N PHE A 92 -3.24 4.09 10.34
CA PHE A 92 -2.52 5.33 10.03
C PHE A 92 -1.70 5.86 11.21
N THR A 93 -2.01 5.41 12.43
CA THR A 93 -1.36 5.91 13.64
C THR A 93 0.09 5.43 13.72
N LEU A 94 1.00 6.39 13.79
CA LEU A 94 2.43 6.12 13.91
C LEU A 94 2.87 6.07 15.39
N THR A 95 3.76 5.13 15.68
CA THR A 95 4.48 5.02 16.95
C THR A 95 5.92 5.51 16.79
N VAL A 96 6.67 5.57 17.85
CA VAL A 96 8.11 5.91 17.81
C VAL A 96 8.96 4.84 17.10
N ALA A 97 8.45 3.61 17.04
CA ALA A 97 9.14 2.49 16.35
C ALA A 97 8.91 2.49 14.82
N ASP A 98 7.94 3.24 14.32
CA ASP A 98 7.65 3.31 12.89
C ASP A 98 8.66 4.24 12.20
N THR A 99 9.70 3.71 11.61
CA THR A 99 10.67 4.44 10.77
C THR A 99 10.38 4.20 9.29
N ILE A 100 10.96 5.00 8.39
CA ILE A 100 10.89 4.77 6.94
C ILE A 100 11.35 3.34 6.62
N GLU A 101 12.45 2.91 7.21
CA GLU A 101 13.01 1.56 7.02
C GLU A 101 12.04 0.47 7.49
N SER A 102 11.53 0.57 8.74
CA SER A 102 10.64 -0.44 9.31
C SER A 102 9.30 -0.53 8.57
N VAL A 103 8.72 0.61 8.16
CA VAL A 103 7.45 0.65 7.42
C VAL A 103 7.61 0.10 6.00
N ARG A 104 8.73 0.40 5.32
CA ARG A 104 9.06 -0.19 4.02
C ARG A 104 9.25 -1.70 4.11
N GLY A 105 10.04 -2.17 5.08
CA GLY A 105 10.24 -3.60 5.30
C GLY A 105 8.92 -4.33 5.56
N ALA A 106 8.04 -3.76 6.40
CA ALA A 106 6.72 -4.30 6.66
C ALA A 106 5.82 -4.32 5.40
N HIS A 107 5.93 -3.30 4.53
CA HIS A 107 5.22 -3.26 3.25
C HIS A 107 5.71 -4.34 2.28
N ASP A 108 7.03 -4.51 2.15
CA ASP A 108 7.63 -5.54 1.30
C ASP A 108 7.22 -6.94 1.76
N ASP A 109 7.27 -7.20 3.08
CA ASP A 109 6.84 -8.46 3.67
C ASP A 109 5.36 -8.74 3.43
N ALA A 110 4.49 -7.74 3.57
CA ALA A 110 3.07 -7.84 3.30
C ALA A 110 2.80 -8.18 1.84
N CYS A 111 3.43 -7.46 0.90
CA CYS A 111 3.31 -7.71 -0.55
C CYS A 111 3.80 -9.13 -0.92
N ALA A 112 4.93 -9.56 -0.37
CA ALA A 112 5.46 -10.90 -0.60
C ALA A 112 4.53 -11.99 -0.04
N ALA A 113 3.94 -11.77 1.14
CA ALA A 113 2.97 -12.68 1.74
C ALA A 113 1.69 -12.78 0.90
N SER A 114 1.17 -11.65 0.40
CA SER A 114 0.00 -11.59 -0.47
C SER A 114 0.21 -12.38 -1.77
N ARG A 115 1.37 -12.21 -2.43
CA ARG A 115 1.71 -12.98 -3.64
C ARG A 115 1.76 -14.48 -3.35
N ARG A 116 2.37 -14.89 -2.23
CA ARG A 116 2.41 -16.32 -1.84
C ARG A 116 1.02 -16.86 -1.56
N ALA A 117 0.18 -16.12 -0.85
CA ALA A 117 -1.17 -16.54 -0.50
C ALA A 117 -2.07 -16.77 -1.73
N THR A 118 -1.89 -15.97 -2.79
CA THR A 118 -2.73 -16.03 -4.00
C THR A 118 -2.13 -16.82 -5.16
N ALA A 119 -0.88 -17.27 -5.07
CA ALA A 119 -0.16 -17.90 -6.19
C ALA A 119 -0.89 -19.13 -6.79
N GLY A 120 -1.49 -19.97 -5.97
CA GLY A 120 -2.21 -21.18 -6.40
C GLY A 120 -3.71 -20.98 -6.63
N LEU A 121 -4.24 -19.76 -6.48
CA LEU A 121 -5.66 -19.49 -6.56
C LEU A 121 -6.07 -18.98 -7.94
N ASN A 122 -7.30 -19.31 -8.36
CA ASN A 122 -7.95 -18.76 -9.54
C ASN A 122 -8.80 -17.55 -9.18
N LEU A 123 -9.12 -16.69 -10.16
CA LEU A 123 -9.91 -15.48 -9.94
C LEU A 123 -11.32 -15.76 -9.40
N ASP A 124 -11.87 -16.95 -9.69
CA ASP A 124 -13.20 -17.37 -9.27
C ASP A 124 -13.22 -18.15 -7.95
N ASP A 125 -12.05 -18.44 -7.38
CA ASP A 125 -11.95 -19.10 -6.08
C ASP A 125 -12.55 -18.19 -5.00
N VAL A 126 -13.38 -18.77 -4.14
CA VAL A 126 -14.13 -18.06 -3.12
C VAL A 126 -13.36 -18.09 -1.81
N LEU A 127 -13.01 -16.91 -1.33
CA LEU A 127 -12.32 -16.67 -0.06
C LEU A 127 -13.37 -16.44 1.03
N SER A 128 -13.36 -17.22 2.11
CA SER A 128 -14.37 -17.18 3.18
C SER A 128 -13.87 -16.55 4.49
N GLY A 129 -12.64 -16.10 4.54
CA GLY A 129 -12.03 -15.60 5.77
C GLY A 129 -12.33 -14.15 6.12
N HIS A 130 -12.93 -13.37 5.20
CA HIS A 130 -13.19 -11.95 5.42
C HIS A 130 -14.53 -11.71 6.14
N TRP A 131 -14.61 -10.68 6.97
CA TRP A 131 -15.82 -10.32 7.75
C TRP A 131 -17.04 -9.96 6.88
N LEU A 132 -16.85 -9.58 5.61
CA LEU A 132 -17.94 -9.38 4.65
C LEU A 132 -18.59 -10.68 4.17
N GLY A 133 -18.03 -11.84 4.56
CA GLY A 133 -18.44 -13.14 4.08
C GLY A 133 -17.67 -13.58 2.83
N PRO A 134 -18.17 -14.59 2.12
CA PRO A 134 -17.47 -15.16 0.97
C PRO A 134 -17.28 -14.16 -0.17
N LEU A 135 -16.03 -14.00 -0.63
CA LEU A 135 -15.65 -13.09 -1.72
C LEU A 135 -14.85 -13.84 -2.79
N PRO A 136 -15.17 -13.73 -4.08
CA PRO A 136 -14.29 -14.27 -5.12
C PRO A 136 -12.99 -13.49 -5.18
N LEU A 137 -11.87 -14.18 -5.46
CA LEU A 137 -10.54 -13.54 -5.49
C LEU A 137 -10.49 -12.36 -6.46
N ARG A 138 -11.16 -12.41 -7.61
CA ARG A 138 -11.27 -11.27 -8.55
C ARG A 138 -11.81 -10.00 -7.90
N TRP A 139 -12.79 -10.14 -6.97
CA TRP A 139 -13.34 -8.98 -6.27
C TRP A 139 -12.30 -8.37 -5.32
N VAL A 140 -11.51 -9.20 -4.65
CA VAL A 140 -10.42 -8.75 -3.77
C VAL A 140 -9.37 -7.98 -4.56
N TYR A 141 -8.97 -8.49 -5.74
CA TYR A 141 -8.05 -7.76 -6.63
C TYR A 141 -8.61 -6.42 -7.08
N LEU A 142 -9.87 -6.36 -7.53
CA LEU A 142 -10.52 -5.12 -7.95
C LEU A 142 -10.60 -4.10 -6.82
N HIS A 143 -10.91 -4.57 -5.61
CA HIS A 143 -10.94 -3.72 -4.42
C HIS A 143 -9.54 -3.18 -4.08
N ALA A 144 -8.53 -4.05 -4.05
CA ALA A 144 -7.16 -3.66 -3.76
C ALA A 144 -6.61 -2.66 -4.81
N LEU A 145 -6.87 -2.89 -6.09
CA LEU A 145 -6.49 -1.96 -7.16
C LEU A 145 -7.10 -0.57 -6.95
N ARG A 146 -8.41 -0.50 -6.64
CA ARG A 146 -9.08 0.77 -6.35
C ARG A 146 -8.47 1.46 -5.13
N GLU A 147 -8.28 0.72 -4.05
CA GLU A 147 -7.75 1.20 -2.78
C GLU A 147 -6.34 1.78 -2.96
N PHE A 148 -5.46 1.03 -3.63
CA PHE A 148 -4.08 1.43 -3.81
C PHE A 148 -3.93 2.57 -4.81
N ALA A 149 -4.72 2.59 -5.89
CA ALA A 149 -4.72 3.72 -6.82
C ALA A 149 -5.11 5.04 -6.12
N GLN A 150 -6.15 5.01 -5.24
CA GLN A 150 -6.51 6.17 -4.44
C GLN A 150 -5.37 6.62 -3.52
N HIS A 151 -4.72 5.67 -2.86
CA HIS A 151 -3.61 5.97 -1.96
C HIS A 151 -2.35 6.44 -2.68
N CYS A 152 -2.08 5.98 -3.91
CA CYS A 152 -1.02 6.54 -4.75
C CYS A 152 -1.26 8.03 -5.03
N GLY A 153 -2.50 8.41 -5.41
CA GLY A 153 -2.83 9.81 -5.63
C GLY A 153 -2.69 10.67 -4.35
N HIS A 154 -3.09 10.15 -3.19
CA HIS A 154 -2.87 10.83 -1.91
C HIS A 154 -1.37 10.98 -1.60
N ALA A 155 -0.58 9.94 -1.85
CA ALA A 155 0.86 9.95 -1.62
C ALA A 155 1.57 10.97 -2.50
N ASP A 156 1.21 11.06 -3.78
CA ASP A 156 1.78 12.01 -4.73
C ASP A 156 1.57 13.45 -4.27
N ILE A 157 0.34 13.81 -3.88
CA ILE A 157 0.00 15.15 -3.40
C ILE A 157 0.75 15.47 -2.09
N LEU A 158 0.78 14.55 -1.12
CA LEU A 158 1.50 14.76 0.13
C LEU A 158 3.00 14.93 -0.10
N ARG A 159 3.58 14.11 -0.98
CA ARG A 159 4.99 14.20 -1.33
C ARG A 159 5.32 15.52 -2.02
N GLU A 160 4.50 15.97 -2.96
CA GLU A 160 4.66 17.27 -3.61
C GLU A 160 4.68 18.41 -2.58
N GLN A 161 3.74 18.42 -1.64
CA GLN A 161 3.67 19.42 -0.57
C GLN A 161 4.89 19.36 0.36
N ILE A 162 5.40 18.19 0.71
CA ILE A 162 6.61 18.02 1.50
C ILE A 162 7.82 18.62 0.78
N LEU A 163 7.96 18.35 -0.51
CA LEU A 163 9.11 18.81 -1.30
C LEU A 163 9.03 20.30 -1.62
N SER A 164 7.82 20.83 -1.89
CA SER A 164 7.59 22.27 -2.14
C SER A 164 7.88 23.12 -0.90
N GLY A 165 7.59 22.65 0.30
CA GLY A 165 7.91 23.33 1.54
C GLY A 165 9.42 23.50 1.82
N ARG A 166 10.27 22.76 1.09
CA ARG A 166 11.73 23.00 1.06
C ARG A 166 12.10 24.27 0.28
N SER A 167 11.31 24.65 -0.74
CA SER A 167 11.60 25.79 -1.61
C SER A 167 11.33 27.13 -0.91
N THR A 168 10.34 27.19 -0.01
CA THR A 168 9.97 28.44 0.68
C THR A 168 10.86 28.78 1.87
N ALA A 169 11.54 27.80 2.45
CA ALA A 169 12.50 28.03 3.55
C ALA A 169 13.88 28.51 3.08
N ALA A 170 14.21 28.36 1.78
CA ALA A 170 15.47 28.81 1.18
C ALA A 170 15.42 30.24 0.60
N GLY A 171 14.23 30.87 0.54
CA GLY A 171 14.02 32.24 0.11
C GLY A 171 13.91 33.18 1.31
N GLY A 172 15.04 33.58 1.89
CA GLY A 172 15.07 34.66 2.86
C GLY A 172 14.63 35.98 2.22
N PRO A 173 14.20 36.97 3.02
CA PRO A 173 13.64 38.22 2.51
C PRO A 173 14.69 39.02 1.71
N ARG A 174 14.28 39.52 0.55
CA ARG A 174 14.99 40.57 -0.19
C ARG A 174 14.72 41.91 0.46
#